data_54b461c22ba89c9e7ace6222e8cbd82f
#
_entry.id   54b461c22ba89c9e7ace6222e8cbd82f
#
_cell.length_a   1.000
_cell.length_b   1.000
_cell.length_c   1.000
_cell.angle_alpha   90.00
_cell.angle_beta   90.00
_cell.angle_gamma   90.00
#
_symmetry.space_group_name_H-M   'P 1'
#
loop_
_entity.id
_entity.type
_entity.pdbx_description
1 polymer ?
#
loop_
_entity_poly.entity_id
_entity_poly.type
_entity_poly.pdbx_seq_one_letter_code
_entity_poly.pdbx_strand_id
1 'polypeptide(L)'
;MESLAFVLIILIFLLMVSYVFCDRDMMAPDVLYIAGFVLAVIAASMNVSAWEIDLSARTIMIILIGALSFVSVGMLYRLSHKKYAFQGCTEIEHIQVARWKNVLVIAFDILTMILYYKEAVRLSAYADSYWKSFGVMVAYKRVISYGDMSLNPIVNQMTKMVYSFGYVYMFIFMNNVFTSKENHRIRRNVEYLIPAFLFVAMSIIKGNRVDIMQLVVMAVFL
;
A
#
# COMPACT_ATOMS: atom_id res chain seq x y z
N MET A 1 23.44 14.80 -9.75
CA MET A 1 22.51 15.86 -9.30
C MET A 1 21.62 16.41 -10.42
N GLU A 2 22.16 16.64 -11.62
CA GLU A 2 21.36 17.17 -12.76
C GLU A 2 20.18 16.28 -13.14
N SER A 3 20.34 14.96 -13.14
CA SER A 3 19.28 14.00 -13.43
C SER A 3 18.11 14.04 -12.44
N LEU A 4 18.38 14.19 -11.13
CA LEU A 4 17.36 14.32 -10.10
C LEU A 4 16.59 15.65 -10.22
N ALA A 5 17.32 16.76 -10.49
CA ALA A 5 16.70 18.06 -10.70
C ALA A 5 15.78 18.06 -11.94
N PHE A 6 16.22 17.42 -13.02
CA PHE A 6 15.41 17.27 -14.23
C PHE A 6 14.11 16.48 -13.96
N VAL A 7 14.21 15.34 -13.28
CA VAL A 7 13.02 14.54 -12.90
C VAL A 7 12.09 15.34 -12.00
N LEU A 8 12.63 16.06 -11.02
CA LEU A 8 11.85 16.88 -10.10
C LEU A 8 11.04 17.96 -10.83
N ILE A 9 11.67 18.69 -11.76
CA ILE A 9 11.01 19.74 -12.53
C ILE A 9 9.82 19.15 -13.32
N ILE A 10 10.02 18.02 -14.00
CA ILE A 10 8.95 17.38 -14.79
C ILE A 10 7.81 16.90 -13.87
N LEU A 11 8.13 16.29 -12.73
CA LEU A 11 7.12 15.81 -11.78
C LEU A 11 6.32 16.97 -11.16
N ILE A 12 6.98 18.10 -10.83
CA ILE A 12 6.27 19.30 -10.35
C ILE A 12 5.35 19.86 -11.44
N PHE A 13 5.80 19.90 -12.69
CA PHE A 13 4.97 20.31 -13.80
C PHE A 13 3.73 19.40 -13.96
N LEU A 14 3.93 18.08 -13.94
CA LEU A 14 2.85 17.09 -13.99
C LEU A 14 1.90 17.23 -12.80
N LEU A 15 2.41 17.53 -11.60
CA LEU A 15 1.62 17.77 -10.41
C LEU A 15 0.70 18.99 -10.59
N MET A 16 1.23 20.10 -11.11
CA MET A 16 0.44 21.30 -11.39
C MET A 16 -0.64 21.03 -12.43
N VAL A 17 -0.29 20.34 -13.53
CA VAL A 17 -1.25 19.95 -14.56
C VAL A 17 -2.34 19.08 -13.97
N SER A 18 -1.99 18.03 -13.24
CA SER A 18 -2.95 17.14 -12.60
C SER A 18 -3.85 17.88 -11.62
N TYR A 19 -3.30 18.76 -10.78
CA TYR A 19 -4.05 19.55 -9.81
C TYR A 19 -5.11 20.45 -10.48
N VAL A 20 -4.75 21.12 -11.58
CA VAL A 20 -5.70 21.96 -12.34
C VAL A 20 -6.79 21.11 -12.99
N PHE A 21 -6.42 19.95 -13.59
CA PHE A 21 -7.39 19.04 -14.20
C PHE A 21 -8.31 18.34 -13.20
N CYS A 22 -7.87 18.23 -11.95
CA CYS A 22 -8.65 17.65 -10.86
C CYS A 22 -9.50 18.68 -10.10
N ASP A 23 -9.84 19.81 -10.74
CA ASP A 23 -10.64 20.89 -10.12
C ASP A 23 -10.09 21.35 -8.76
N ARG A 24 -8.77 21.33 -8.63
CA ARG A 24 -8.01 21.68 -7.40
C ARG A 24 -8.25 20.73 -6.23
N ASP A 25 -8.68 19.51 -6.49
CA ASP A 25 -8.79 18.46 -5.48
C ASP A 25 -7.43 17.85 -5.17
N MET A 26 -6.89 18.18 -3.99
CA MET A 26 -5.62 17.63 -3.51
C MET A 26 -5.68 16.14 -3.18
N MET A 27 -6.87 15.60 -2.91
CA MET A 27 -7.07 14.18 -2.58
C MET A 27 -7.31 13.32 -3.84
N ALA A 28 -7.33 13.93 -5.01
CA ALA A 28 -7.45 13.18 -6.25
C ALA A 28 -6.30 12.16 -6.39
N PRO A 29 -6.58 10.91 -6.79
CA PRO A 29 -5.57 9.85 -6.91
C PRO A 29 -4.37 10.25 -7.77
N ASP A 30 -4.62 10.99 -8.86
CA ASP A 30 -3.60 11.47 -9.78
C ASP A 30 -2.64 12.45 -9.10
N VAL A 31 -3.18 13.37 -8.29
CA VAL A 31 -2.42 14.37 -7.53
C VAL A 31 -1.59 13.70 -6.45
N LEU A 32 -2.21 12.81 -5.66
CA LEU A 32 -1.52 12.08 -4.58
C LEU A 32 -0.40 11.19 -5.11
N TYR A 33 -0.62 10.51 -6.23
CA TYR A 33 0.39 9.66 -6.85
C TYR A 33 1.65 10.46 -7.23
N ILE A 34 1.47 11.58 -7.95
CA ILE A 34 2.61 12.41 -8.36
C ILE A 34 3.25 13.09 -7.16
N ALA A 35 2.46 13.59 -6.20
CA ALA A 35 2.99 14.20 -4.97
C ALA A 35 3.90 13.22 -4.20
N GLY A 36 3.55 11.94 -4.15
CA GLY A 36 4.40 10.90 -3.57
C GLY A 36 5.76 10.79 -4.26
N PHE A 37 5.81 10.82 -5.59
CA PHE A 37 7.07 10.82 -6.34
C PHE A 37 7.86 12.12 -6.16
N VAL A 38 7.21 13.28 -6.14
CA VAL A 38 7.87 14.57 -5.84
C VAL A 38 8.56 14.52 -4.48
N LEU A 39 7.86 14.06 -3.44
CA LEU A 39 8.43 13.90 -2.10
C LEU A 39 9.60 12.91 -2.09
N ALA A 40 9.49 11.78 -2.79
CA ALA A 40 10.55 10.79 -2.90
C ALA A 40 11.81 11.37 -3.57
N VAL A 41 11.64 12.14 -4.66
CA VAL A 41 12.78 12.80 -5.35
C VAL A 41 13.39 13.90 -4.51
N ILE A 42 12.59 14.67 -3.75
CA ILE A 42 13.11 15.66 -2.79
C ILE A 42 13.94 14.96 -1.71
N ALA A 43 13.42 13.89 -1.10
CA ALA A 43 14.16 13.13 -0.08
C ALA A 43 15.46 12.53 -0.64
N ALA A 44 15.43 12.01 -1.88
CA ALA A 44 16.62 11.52 -2.58
C ALA A 44 17.64 12.65 -2.83
N SER A 45 17.17 13.82 -3.23
CA SER A 45 18.03 14.99 -3.48
C SER A 45 18.74 15.48 -2.21
N MET A 46 18.08 15.38 -1.07
CA MET A 46 18.68 15.74 0.23
C MET A 46 19.73 14.73 0.71
N ASN A 47 19.68 13.51 0.22
CA ASN A 47 20.55 12.41 0.66
C ASN A 47 21.47 11.87 -0.43
N VAL A 48 21.71 12.61 -1.51
CA VAL A 48 22.51 12.16 -2.68
C VAL A 48 23.88 11.64 -2.27
N SER A 49 24.56 12.35 -1.39
CA SER A 49 25.91 11.98 -0.93
C SER A 49 25.90 10.77 0.02
N ALA A 50 24.86 10.65 0.86
CA ALA A 50 24.77 9.57 1.84
C ALA A 50 24.32 8.25 1.21
N TRP A 51 23.52 8.33 0.15
CA TRP A 51 22.93 7.16 -0.53
C TRP A 51 23.59 6.83 -1.86
N GLU A 52 24.64 7.58 -2.25
CA GLU A 52 25.36 7.40 -3.51
C GLU A 52 24.42 7.23 -4.72
N ILE A 53 23.37 8.08 -4.77
CA ILE A 53 22.29 7.91 -5.75
C ILE A 53 22.80 8.30 -7.14
N ASP A 54 22.86 7.30 -8.03
CA ASP A 54 23.03 7.49 -9.47
C ASP A 54 21.80 6.96 -10.21
N LEU A 55 21.02 7.89 -10.78
CA LEU A 55 19.82 7.54 -11.55
C LEU A 55 20.20 7.20 -12.99
N SER A 56 20.07 5.93 -13.33
CA SER A 56 20.19 5.50 -14.72
C SER A 56 19.08 6.12 -15.60
N ALA A 57 19.38 6.39 -16.87
CA ALA A 57 18.39 6.88 -17.83
C ALA A 57 17.16 5.98 -17.91
N ARG A 58 17.35 4.67 -17.73
CA ARG A 58 16.26 3.68 -17.69
C ARG A 58 15.31 3.91 -16.51
N THR A 59 15.86 4.18 -15.34
CA THR A 59 15.05 4.47 -14.12
C THR A 59 14.25 5.74 -14.30
N ILE A 60 14.87 6.80 -14.84
CA ILE A 60 14.21 8.06 -15.15
C ILE A 60 13.02 7.85 -16.09
N MET A 61 13.25 7.11 -17.19
CA MET A 61 12.18 6.80 -18.15
C MET A 61 11.02 6.04 -17.50
N ILE A 62 11.30 5.04 -16.67
CA ILE A 62 10.25 4.26 -15.99
C ILE A 62 9.40 5.16 -15.09
N ILE A 63 10.02 6.04 -14.31
CA ILE A 63 9.31 6.96 -13.42
C ILE A 63 8.44 7.94 -14.23
N LEU A 64 9.01 8.57 -15.26
CA LEU A 64 8.31 9.57 -16.05
C LEU A 64 7.19 8.97 -16.90
N ILE A 65 7.42 7.82 -17.55
CA ILE A 65 6.38 7.12 -18.32
C ILE A 65 5.27 6.64 -17.39
N GLY A 66 5.61 6.10 -16.22
CA GLY A 66 4.63 5.68 -15.22
C GLY A 66 3.75 6.86 -14.75
N ALA A 67 4.37 7.97 -14.38
CA ALA A 67 3.64 9.18 -13.96
C ALA A 67 2.76 9.74 -15.09
N LEU A 68 3.31 9.84 -16.30
CA LEU A 68 2.57 10.34 -17.46
C LEU A 68 1.39 9.44 -17.82
N SER A 69 1.58 8.12 -17.81
CA SER A 69 0.53 7.15 -18.10
C SER A 69 -0.61 7.26 -17.09
N PHE A 70 -0.28 7.37 -15.80
CA PHE A 70 -1.27 7.47 -14.74
C PHE A 70 -2.12 8.74 -14.88
N VAL A 71 -1.49 9.90 -15.11
CA VAL A 71 -2.18 11.17 -15.35
C VAL A 71 -3.03 11.11 -16.61
N SER A 72 -2.49 10.55 -17.69
CA SER A 72 -3.23 10.46 -18.97
C SER A 72 -4.48 9.61 -18.83
N VAL A 73 -4.42 8.48 -18.16
CA VAL A 73 -5.59 7.62 -17.88
C VAL A 73 -6.60 8.36 -17.00
N GLY A 74 -6.16 9.03 -15.95
CA GLY A 74 -7.02 9.85 -15.09
C GLY A 74 -7.75 10.95 -15.86
N MET A 75 -7.01 11.67 -16.73
CA MET A 75 -7.61 12.69 -17.61
C MET A 75 -8.64 12.11 -18.58
N LEU A 76 -8.31 11.01 -19.26
CA LEU A 76 -9.21 10.33 -20.19
C LEU A 76 -10.49 9.86 -19.47
N TYR A 77 -10.34 9.27 -18.28
CA TYR A 77 -11.48 8.87 -17.46
C TYR A 77 -12.39 10.07 -17.14
N ARG A 78 -11.84 11.19 -16.69
CA ARG A 78 -12.61 12.39 -16.35
C ARG A 78 -13.28 13.00 -17.58
N LEU A 79 -12.59 13.06 -18.73
CA LEU A 79 -13.17 13.58 -19.97
C LEU A 79 -14.32 12.71 -20.47
N SER A 80 -14.19 11.39 -20.36
CA SER A 80 -15.25 10.44 -20.77
C SER A 80 -16.47 10.48 -19.82
N HIS A 81 -16.26 10.78 -18.53
CA HIS A 81 -17.30 10.80 -17.51
C HIS A 81 -17.81 12.21 -17.18
N LYS A 82 -17.36 13.25 -17.87
CA LYS A 82 -17.81 14.63 -17.67
C LYS A 82 -19.34 14.82 -17.81
N LYS A 83 -20.03 13.91 -18.50
CA LYS A 83 -21.50 13.88 -18.58
C LYS A 83 -22.18 13.30 -17.32
N TYR A 84 -21.42 12.58 -16.48
CA TYR A 84 -21.88 12.04 -15.22
C TYR A 84 -21.31 12.84 -14.04
N ALA A 85 -20.99 14.13 -14.29
CA ALA A 85 -20.54 15.05 -13.28
C ALA A 85 -21.48 14.95 -12.09
N PHE A 86 -20.99 14.41 -11.00
CA PHE A 86 -21.45 14.58 -9.64
C PHE A 86 -22.88 15.16 -9.52
N GLN A 87 -23.86 14.40 -9.93
CA GLN A 87 -25.17 14.53 -9.35
C GLN A 87 -24.99 14.10 -7.90
N GLY A 88 -25.00 15.10 -7.04
CA GLY A 88 -24.81 15.11 -5.61
C GLY A 88 -24.34 13.81 -4.97
N CYS A 89 -23.50 13.90 -3.96
CA CYS A 89 -23.08 12.75 -3.17
C CYS A 89 -24.23 11.77 -3.07
N THR A 90 -24.22 10.76 -3.92
CA THR A 90 -25.12 9.62 -3.76
C THR A 90 -24.87 9.14 -2.33
N GLU A 91 -25.92 8.99 -1.55
CA GLU A 91 -25.81 8.45 -0.20
C GLU A 91 -24.84 7.29 -0.25
N ILE A 92 -23.78 7.37 0.54
CA ILE A 92 -22.75 6.34 0.56
C ILE A 92 -23.47 5.04 0.94
N GLU A 93 -23.58 4.10 -0.01
CA GLU A 93 -24.30 2.86 0.21
C GLU A 93 -23.53 1.94 1.14
N HIS A 94 -24.28 1.22 1.98
CA HIS A 94 -23.73 0.19 2.84
C HIS A 94 -23.22 -0.99 2.00
N ILE A 95 -21.93 -1.26 2.07
CA ILE A 95 -21.28 -2.31 1.29
C ILE A 95 -21.51 -3.67 1.98
N GLN A 96 -22.20 -4.59 1.31
CA GLN A 96 -22.39 -5.95 1.79
C GLN A 96 -21.54 -6.95 1.00
N VAL A 97 -20.69 -7.66 1.71
CA VAL A 97 -19.90 -8.76 1.13
C VAL A 97 -20.55 -10.09 1.49
N ALA A 98 -20.73 -10.96 0.50
CA ALA A 98 -21.30 -12.28 0.73
C ALA A 98 -20.44 -13.08 1.72
N ARG A 99 -21.05 -13.72 2.73
CA ARG A 99 -20.34 -14.42 3.82
C ARG A 99 -19.31 -15.43 3.34
N TRP A 100 -19.61 -16.16 2.28
CA TRP A 100 -18.66 -17.13 1.74
C TRP A 100 -17.36 -16.48 1.24
N LYS A 101 -17.42 -15.24 0.69
CA LYS A 101 -16.24 -14.48 0.29
C LYS A 101 -15.41 -14.07 1.50
N ASN A 102 -16.04 -13.63 2.59
CA ASN A 102 -15.34 -13.32 3.85
C ASN A 102 -14.61 -14.55 4.39
N VAL A 103 -15.27 -15.70 4.41
CA VAL A 103 -14.68 -16.97 4.86
C VAL A 103 -13.49 -17.35 3.99
N LEU A 104 -13.60 -17.22 2.66
CA LEU A 104 -12.50 -17.50 1.75
C LEU A 104 -11.29 -16.59 1.99
N VAL A 105 -11.52 -15.29 2.18
CA VAL A 105 -10.42 -14.33 2.45
C VAL A 105 -9.75 -14.67 3.79
N ILE A 106 -10.51 -14.89 4.85
CA ILE A 106 -9.97 -15.26 6.17
C ILE A 106 -9.17 -16.56 6.09
N ALA A 107 -9.69 -17.58 5.40
CA ALA A 107 -9.00 -18.87 5.21
C ALA A 107 -7.70 -18.69 4.42
N PHE A 108 -7.71 -17.86 3.39
CA PHE A 108 -6.52 -17.51 2.59
C PHE A 108 -5.47 -16.78 3.44
N ASP A 109 -5.89 -15.81 4.24
CA ASP A 109 -5.00 -15.03 5.12
C ASP A 109 -4.32 -15.93 6.16
N ILE A 110 -5.09 -16.82 6.81
CA ILE A 110 -4.55 -17.79 7.79
C ILE A 110 -3.59 -18.76 7.10
N LEU A 111 -3.95 -19.30 5.94
CA LEU A 111 -3.06 -20.18 5.17
C LEU A 111 -1.75 -19.46 4.82
N THR A 112 -1.83 -18.23 4.38
CA THR A 112 -0.66 -17.41 4.04
C THR A 112 0.23 -17.18 5.27
N MET A 113 -0.34 -16.90 6.43
CA MET A 113 0.41 -16.74 7.69
C MET A 113 1.16 -18.01 8.07
N ILE A 114 0.52 -19.18 7.93
CA ILE A 114 1.14 -20.49 8.22
C ILE A 114 2.30 -20.75 7.25
N LEU A 115 2.09 -20.52 5.95
CA LEU A 115 3.13 -20.70 4.93
C LEU A 115 4.30 -19.74 5.13
N TYR A 116 4.00 -18.49 5.44
CA TYR A 116 5.02 -17.49 5.75
C TYR A 116 5.84 -17.86 6.97
N TYR A 117 5.18 -18.30 8.04
CA TYR A 117 5.89 -18.75 9.27
C TYR A 117 6.80 -19.94 8.99
N LYS A 118 6.32 -20.95 8.26
CA LYS A 118 7.14 -22.10 7.86
C LYS A 118 8.38 -21.67 7.07
N GLU A 119 8.19 -20.75 6.13
CA GLU A 119 9.27 -20.22 5.32
C GLU A 119 10.27 -19.40 6.16
N ALA A 120 9.77 -18.60 7.12
CA ALA A 120 10.61 -17.85 8.04
C ALA A 120 11.46 -18.80 8.94
N VAL A 121 10.86 -19.89 9.41
CA VAL A 121 11.60 -20.94 10.16
C VAL A 121 12.68 -21.58 9.29
N ARG A 122 12.36 -21.93 8.04
CA ARG A 122 13.31 -22.47 7.09
C ARG A 122 14.49 -21.53 6.85
N LEU A 123 14.23 -20.27 6.60
CA LEU A 123 15.25 -19.27 6.32
C LEU A 123 16.05 -18.89 7.57
N SER A 124 15.45 -18.90 8.75
CA SER A 124 16.17 -18.66 10.02
C SER A 124 17.26 -19.69 10.30
N ALA A 125 17.13 -20.90 9.72
CA ALA A 125 18.16 -21.94 9.86
C ALA A 125 19.52 -21.56 9.25
N TYR A 126 19.53 -20.61 8.32
CA TYR A 126 20.77 -20.10 7.70
C TYR A 126 21.41 -18.95 8.47
N ALA A 127 20.78 -18.45 9.53
CA ALA A 127 21.36 -17.41 10.37
C ALA A 127 22.44 -17.98 11.30
N ASP A 128 23.38 -17.13 11.71
CA ASP A 128 24.38 -17.45 12.69
C ASP A 128 23.76 -17.78 14.07
N SER A 129 24.46 -18.56 14.87
CA SER A 129 24.00 -18.98 16.19
C SER A 129 23.65 -17.80 17.10
N TYR A 130 24.39 -16.71 16.99
CA TYR A 130 24.14 -15.47 17.73
C TYR A 130 22.74 -14.92 17.45
N TRP A 131 22.32 -14.82 16.19
CA TRP A 131 21.01 -14.29 15.82
C TRP A 131 19.87 -15.26 16.13
N LYS A 132 20.13 -16.57 16.09
CA LYS A 132 19.15 -17.60 16.48
C LYS A 132 18.75 -17.51 17.94
N SER A 133 19.66 -17.07 18.83
CA SER A 133 19.37 -16.91 20.26
C SER A 133 18.29 -15.84 20.55
N PHE A 134 18.08 -14.87 19.65
CA PHE A 134 17.05 -13.84 19.76
C PHE A 134 15.68 -14.26 19.18
N GLY A 135 15.57 -15.46 18.63
CA GLY A 135 14.34 -16.02 18.10
C GLY A 135 14.27 -16.06 16.58
N VAL A 136 13.34 -16.89 16.10
CA VAL A 136 13.17 -17.21 14.65
C VAL A 136 13.00 -15.97 13.79
N MET A 137 12.18 -15.01 14.23
CA MET A 137 11.87 -13.82 13.42
C MET A 137 13.04 -12.85 13.29
N VAL A 138 13.87 -12.74 14.34
CA VAL A 138 15.08 -11.91 14.30
C VAL A 138 16.11 -12.54 13.38
N ALA A 139 16.32 -13.84 13.51
CA ALA A 139 17.21 -14.63 12.66
C ALA A 139 16.77 -14.55 11.18
N TYR A 140 15.49 -14.77 10.91
CA TYR A 140 14.90 -14.63 9.57
C TYR A 140 15.14 -13.24 8.97
N LYS A 141 14.85 -12.18 9.73
CA LYS A 141 15.08 -10.81 9.27
C LYS A 141 16.54 -10.55 8.90
N ARG A 142 17.45 -11.06 9.71
CA ARG A 142 18.88 -10.90 9.45
C ARG A 142 19.27 -11.54 8.12
N VAL A 143 18.79 -12.76 7.85
CA VAL A 143 19.07 -13.50 6.62
C VAL A 143 18.51 -12.79 5.39
N ILE A 144 17.28 -12.25 5.47
CA ILE A 144 16.65 -11.55 4.32
C ILE A 144 17.23 -10.16 4.09
N SER A 145 17.59 -9.43 5.15
CA SER A 145 18.05 -8.03 5.01
C SER A 145 19.54 -7.92 4.68
N TYR A 146 20.33 -8.89 5.05
CA TYR A 146 21.81 -8.82 4.94
C TYR A 146 22.43 -10.07 4.29
N GLY A 147 21.64 -11.08 3.97
CA GLY A 147 22.07 -12.28 3.25
C GLY A 147 21.55 -12.28 1.82
N ASP A 148 22.04 -13.22 1.02
CA ASP A 148 21.64 -13.40 -0.38
C ASP A 148 20.35 -14.24 -0.54
N MET A 149 19.69 -14.56 0.57
CA MET A 149 18.48 -15.38 0.55
C MET A 149 17.22 -14.54 0.36
N SER A 150 16.31 -15.04 -0.47
CA SER A 150 15.01 -14.42 -0.72
C SER A 150 13.87 -15.31 -0.29
N LEU A 151 12.75 -14.68 0.08
CA LEU A 151 11.50 -15.37 0.36
C LEU A 151 11.00 -16.10 -0.91
N ASN A 152 10.35 -17.25 -0.72
CA ASN A 152 9.70 -17.92 -1.84
C ASN A 152 8.77 -16.96 -2.59
N PRO A 153 8.88 -16.80 -3.93
CA PRO A 153 8.11 -15.84 -4.70
C PRO A 153 6.59 -15.99 -4.52
N ILE A 154 6.10 -17.23 -4.41
CA ILE A 154 4.67 -17.51 -4.21
C ILE A 154 4.21 -16.97 -2.86
N VAL A 155 4.93 -17.29 -1.79
CA VAL A 155 4.61 -16.82 -0.43
C VAL A 155 4.67 -15.29 -0.37
N ASN A 156 5.63 -14.67 -1.06
CA ASN A 156 5.74 -13.22 -1.14
C ASN A 156 4.53 -12.58 -1.85
N GLN A 157 4.04 -13.19 -2.95
CA GLN A 157 2.83 -12.71 -3.63
C GLN A 157 1.58 -12.90 -2.77
N MET A 158 1.43 -14.06 -2.12
CA MET A 158 0.32 -14.29 -1.18
C MET A 158 0.30 -13.25 -0.05
N THR A 159 1.46 -12.88 0.49
CA THR A 159 1.58 -11.82 1.50
C THR A 159 1.08 -10.47 1.00
N LYS A 160 1.37 -10.10 -0.25
CA LYS A 160 0.86 -8.88 -0.86
C LYS A 160 -0.67 -8.89 -1.00
N MET A 161 -1.26 -10.05 -1.27
CA MET A 161 -2.72 -10.21 -1.32
C MET A 161 -3.36 -10.03 0.06
N VAL A 162 -2.74 -10.57 1.14
CA VAL A 162 -3.19 -10.34 2.53
C VAL A 162 -3.21 -8.84 2.84
N TYR A 163 -2.20 -8.10 2.40
CA TYR A 163 -2.16 -6.65 2.59
C TYR A 163 -3.29 -5.94 1.84
N SER A 164 -3.51 -6.32 0.59
CA SER A 164 -4.61 -5.76 -0.20
C SER A 164 -5.97 -6.04 0.44
N PHE A 165 -6.20 -7.24 0.94
CA PHE A 165 -7.43 -7.58 1.65
C PHE A 165 -7.57 -6.78 2.94
N GLY A 166 -6.50 -6.63 3.73
CA GLY A 166 -6.51 -5.81 4.93
C GLY A 166 -6.99 -4.38 4.69
N TYR A 167 -6.46 -3.73 3.65
CA TYR A 167 -6.87 -2.38 3.28
C TYR A 167 -8.30 -2.31 2.78
N VAL A 168 -8.72 -3.20 1.89
CA VAL A 168 -10.09 -3.22 1.34
C VAL A 168 -11.12 -3.47 2.44
N TYR A 169 -10.87 -4.41 3.33
CA TYR A 169 -11.80 -4.73 4.41
C TYR A 169 -11.83 -3.66 5.49
N MET A 170 -10.72 -2.98 5.75
CA MET A 170 -10.72 -1.80 6.61
C MET A 170 -11.56 -0.68 6.02
N PHE A 171 -11.43 -0.43 4.72
CA PHE A 171 -12.28 0.54 4.01
C PHE A 171 -13.76 0.17 4.12
N ILE A 172 -14.14 -1.08 3.85
CA ILE A 172 -15.53 -1.55 3.95
C ILE A 172 -16.07 -1.35 5.37
N PHE A 173 -15.26 -1.70 6.39
CA PHE A 173 -15.64 -1.52 7.78
C PHE A 173 -15.92 -0.04 8.10
N MET A 174 -14.99 0.85 7.78
CA MET A 174 -15.12 2.29 8.05
C MET A 174 -16.32 2.88 7.31
N ASN A 175 -16.46 2.58 6.00
CA ASN A 175 -17.60 3.01 5.20
C ASN A 175 -18.94 2.57 5.84
N ASN A 176 -19.04 1.33 6.23
CA ASN A 176 -20.26 0.79 6.81
C ASN A 176 -20.57 1.38 8.20
N VAL A 177 -19.53 1.67 9.00
CA VAL A 177 -19.70 2.31 10.31
C VAL A 177 -20.19 3.75 10.16
N PHE A 178 -19.66 4.50 9.21
CA PHE A 178 -20.07 5.90 9.00
C PHE A 178 -21.42 6.03 8.30
N THR A 179 -21.76 5.10 7.42
CA THR A 179 -23.03 5.12 6.67
C THR A 179 -24.21 4.61 7.49
N SER A 180 -23.99 3.76 8.47
CA SER A 180 -25.07 3.16 9.27
C SER A 180 -25.70 4.18 10.21
N LYS A 181 -27.01 4.34 10.16
CA LYS A 181 -27.82 5.18 11.08
C LYS A 181 -28.22 4.45 12.37
N GLU A 182 -27.88 3.16 12.52
CA GLU A 182 -28.32 2.31 13.65
C GLU A 182 -27.39 2.37 14.87
N ASN A 183 -27.93 2.14 16.07
CA ASN A 183 -27.19 2.17 17.34
C ASN A 183 -26.14 1.04 17.50
N HIS A 184 -26.17 0.00 16.66
CA HIS A 184 -25.25 -1.16 16.73
C HIS A 184 -24.28 -1.23 15.53
N ARG A 185 -23.84 -0.09 15.02
CA ARG A 185 -22.98 0.06 13.83
C ARG A 185 -21.75 -0.85 13.86
N ILE A 186 -21.01 -0.82 14.95
CA ILE A 186 -19.73 -1.55 15.08
C ILE A 186 -20.00 -3.06 15.16
N ARG A 187 -20.92 -3.50 16.02
CA ARG A 187 -21.16 -4.93 16.25
C ARG A 187 -21.58 -5.70 15.00
N ARG A 188 -22.39 -5.06 14.14
CA ARG A 188 -22.86 -5.67 12.89
C ARG A 188 -21.76 -5.82 11.82
N ASN A 189 -20.74 -4.97 11.88
CA ASN A 189 -19.68 -4.91 10.89
C ASN A 189 -18.34 -5.49 11.39
N VAL A 190 -18.28 -6.05 12.61
CA VAL A 190 -17.06 -6.60 13.21
C VAL A 190 -16.43 -7.70 12.35
N GLU A 191 -17.22 -8.45 11.60
CA GLU A 191 -16.71 -9.49 10.71
C GLU A 191 -15.76 -8.95 9.64
N TYR A 192 -15.92 -7.69 9.21
CA TYR A 192 -15.03 -7.03 8.25
C TYR A 192 -13.70 -6.58 8.86
N LEU A 193 -13.61 -6.51 10.19
CA LEU A 193 -12.34 -6.21 10.87
C LEU A 193 -11.38 -7.41 10.91
N ILE A 194 -11.88 -8.65 10.73
CA ILE A 194 -11.05 -9.86 10.88
C ILE A 194 -9.87 -9.85 9.89
N PRO A 195 -10.05 -9.62 8.56
CA PRO A 195 -8.92 -9.53 7.64
C PRO A 195 -7.96 -8.39 7.96
N ALA A 196 -8.46 -7.24 8.45
CA ALA A 196 -7.60 -6.14 8.89
C ALA A 196 -6.75 -6.52 10.11
N PHE A 197 -7.30 -7.27 11.07
CA PHE A 197 -6.53 -7.81 12.19
C PHE A 197 -5.49 -8.85 11.75
N LEU A 198 -5.84 -9.72 10.81
CA LEU A 198 -4.90 -10.69 10.25
C LEU A 198 -3.75 -10.00 9.51
N PHE A 199 -4.05 -8.92 8.77
CA PHE A 199 -3.03 -8.05 8.18
C PHE A 199 -2.09 -7.45 9.24
N VAL A 200 -2.62 -6.92 10.35
CA VAL A 200 -1.81 -6.38 11.45
C VAL A 200 -0.95 -7.49 12.07
N ALA A 201 -1.53 -8.66 12.33
CA ALA A 201 -0.78 -9.81 12.85
C ALA A 201 0.35 -10.23 11.90
N MET A 202 0.09 -10.27 10.59
CA MET A 202 1.09 -10.57 9.57
C MET A 202 2.20 -9.51 9.54
N SER A 203 1.85 -8.23 9.66
CA SER A 203 2.82 -7.12 9.71
C SER A 203 3.70 -7.18 10.96
N ILE A 204 3.15 -7.59 12.10
CA ILE A 204 3.91 -7.82 13.34
C ILE A 204 4.89 -8.98 13.15
N ILE A 205 4.44 -10.12 12.60
CA ILE A 205 5.28 -11.29 12.32
C ILE A 205 6.41 -10.88 11.37
N LYS A 206 6.11 -10.15 10.32
CA LYS A 206 7.10 -9.63 9.38
C LYS A 206 7.99 -8.55 10.00
N GLY A 207 7.53 -7.93 11.12
CA GLY A 207 8.18 -6.83 11.81
C GLY A 207 8.26 -5.57 10.96
N ASN A 208 7.30 -5.36 10.08
CA ASN A 208 7.18 -4.17 9.25
C ASN A 208 6.22 -3.17 9.89
N ARG A 209 6.77 -2.19 10.59
CA ARG A 209 5.97 -1.15 11.28
C ARG A 209 5.30 -0.20 10.30
N VAL A 210 5.86 -0.03 9.11
CA VAL A 210 5.35 0.90 8.10
C VAL A 210 3.97 0.48 7.61
N ASP A 211 3.73 -0.81 7.40
CA ASP A 211 2.44 -1.32 6.94
C ASP A 211 1.32 -1.01 7.96
N ILE A 212 1.62 -1.14 9.27
CA ILE A 212 0.67 -0.82 10.34
C ILE A 212 0.37 0.68 10.36
N MET A 213 1.40 1.52 10.22
CA MET A 213 1.22 2.96 10.16
C MET A 213 0.37 3.39 8.95
N GLN A 214 0.58 2.77 7.79
CA GLN A 214 -0.22 3.02 6.60
C GLN A 214 -1.70 2.66 6.81
N LEU A 215 -1.99 1.53 7.48
CA LEU A 215 -3.37 1.16 7.81
C LEU A 215 -4.02 2.18 8.75
N VAL A 216 -3.29 2.64 9.77
CA VAL A 216 -3.78 3.67 10.72
C VAL A 216 -4.04 4.99 10.00
N VAL A 217 -3.11 5.43 9.16
CA VAL A 217 -3.28 6.66 8.35
C VAL A 217 -4.53 6.53 7.48
N MET A 218 -4.69 5.41 6.77
CA MET A 218 -5.89 5.18 5.96
C MET A 218 -7.17 5.25 6.81
N ALA A 219 -7.17 4.66 8.01
CA ALA A 219 -8.34 4.67 8.88
C ALA A 219 -8.68 6.07 9.44
N VAL A 220 -7.69 6.96 9.56
CA VAL A 220 -7.90 8.35 10.03
C VAL A 220 -8.42 9.26 8.92
N PHE A 221 -8.04 9.00 7.66
CA PHE A 221 -8.40 9.84 6.51
C PHE A 221 -9.63 9.34 5.73
N LEU A 222 -10.24 8.23 6.12
CA LEU A 222 -11.52 7.74 5.62
C LEU A 222 -12.69 8.25 6.47
#